data_1d5b695d7d362cc063d9b075a6228e1b
#
_entry.id   1d5b695d7d362cc063d9b075a6228e1b
#
_cell.length_a   1.000
_cell.length_b   1.000
_cell.length_c   1.000
_cell.angle_alpha   90.00
_cell.angle_beta   90.00
_cell.angle_gamma   90.00
#
_symmetry.space_group_name_H-M   'P 1'
#
loop_
_entity.id
_entity.type
_entity.pdbx_description
1 polymer ?
#
loop_
_entity_poly.entity_id
_entity_poly.type
_entity_poly.pdbx_seq_one_letter_code
_entity_poly.pdbx_strand_id
1 'polypeptide(L)'
;MDKSLEKRVELHLHTVMSDLDSVVDIKKVINQAKAWGHPAMAITDHGVMQAFPIANHCITMDEPFKIIYGVEGYFVNDLKKLVTNDKGQTLLDDYVVFDLETTGFSPIHDAIIEIGAVKVSKGKISDHYSVFVNPQRPIPLRITELTSIDDSMVADAKSIEEILPEFLSFCEGCS
;
A
#
# COMPACT_ATOMS: atom_id res chain seq x y z
N MET A 1 -32.58 9.90 -9.28
CA MET A 1 -32.55 11.21 -8.58
C MET A 1 -32.86 10.97 -7.11
N ASP A 2 -31.99 11.40 -6.23
CA ASP A 2 -32.20 11.31 -4.78
C ASP A 2 -33.39 12.22 -4.39
N LYS A 3 -34.43 11.64 -3.76
CA LYS A 3 -35.65 12.29 -3.33
C LYS A 3 -35.66 12.64 -1.85
N SER A 4 -34.53 12.45 -1.16
CA SER A 4 -34.39 12.79 0.25
C SER A 4 -34.68 14.29 0.47
N LEU A 5 -35.46 14.59 1.51
CA LEU A 5 -35.74 15.97 1.93
C LEU A 5 -34.49 16.62 2.58
N GLU A 6 -33.73 15.86 3.32
CA GLU A 6 -32.44 16.28 3.85
C GLU A 6 -31.31 15.77 2.96
N LYS A 7 -30.46 16.68 2.51
CA LYS A 7 -29.28 16.36 1.73
C LYS A 7 -28.06 16.34 2.63
N ARG A 8 -27.27 15.26 2.51
CA ARG A 8 -26.00 15.18 3.23
C ARG A 8 -24.99 16.20 2.69
N VAL A 9 -24.02 16.55 3.49
CA VAL A 9 -22.79 17.19 3.06
C VAL A 9 -21.77 16.10 2.76
N GLU A 10 -21.21 16.09 1.55
CA GLU A 10 -20.09 15.19 1.25
C GLU A 10 -18.82 15.75 1.87
N LEU A 11 -18.18 14.98 2.72
CA LEU A 11 -16.98 15.42 3.47
C LEU A 11 -15.68 14.77 2.99
N HIS A 12 -15.76 13.81 2.07
CA HIS A 12 -14.61 13.07 1.56
C HIS A 12 -14.74 12.88 0.05
N LEU A 13 -14.09 13.75 -0.72
CA LEU A 13 -14.16 13.72 -2.17
C LEU A 13 -12.81 14.03 -2.78
N HIS A 14 -12.37 13.16 -3.67
CA HIS A 14 -11.18 13.32 -4.47
C HIS A 14 -11.53 13.77 -5.88
N THR A 15 -10.75 14.69 -6.42
CA THR A 15 -10.86 15.17 -7.80
C THR A 15 -9.74 14.56 -8.67
N VAL A 16 -9.71 14.91 -9.95
CA VAL A 16 -8.60 14.54 -10.86
C VAL A 16 -7.22 15.00 -10.38
N MET A 17 -7.16 15.83 -9.33
CA MET A 17 -5.89 16.25 -8.72
C MET A 17 -5.31 15.21 -7.77
N SER A 18 -6.11 14.24 -7.34
CA SER A 18 -5.65 13.02 -6.64
C SER A 18 -5.20 12.01 -7.69
N ASP A 19 -3.93 12.11 -8.07
CA ASP A 19 -3.32 11.31 -9.13
C ASP A 19 -3.49 9.81 -8.88
N LEU A 20 -3.84 9.04 -9.92
CA LEU A 20 -4.14 7.60 -9.92
C LEU A 20 -5.35 7.17 -9.04
N ASP A 21 -6.03 8.09 -8.37
CA ASP A 21 -7.13 7.75 -7.46
C ASP A 21 -8.50 8.22 -7.96
N SER A 22 -8.59 9.37 -8.62
CA SER A 22 -9.86 9.92 -9.09
C SER A 22 -9.82 10.47 -10.52
N VAL A 23 -10.97 10.33 -11.20
CA VAL A 23 -11.22 10.90 -12.54
C VAL A 23 -12.29 12.01 -12.48
N VAL A 24 -12.66 12.46 -11.28
CA VAL A 24 -13.76 13.40 -11.04
C VAL A 24 -13.34 14.81 -11.41
N ASP A 25 -13.99 15.38 -12.42
CA ASP A 25 -13.82 16.79 -12.80
C ASP A 25 -14.45 17.73 -11.75
N ILE A 26 -13.67 18.71 -11.30
CA ILE A 26 -14.02 19.62 -10.21
C ILE A 26 -15.31 20.41 -10.53
N LYS A 27 -15.40 20.99 -11.73
CA LYS A 27 -16.56 21.79 -12.13
C LYS A 27 -17.82 20.95 -12.28
N LYS A 28 -17.68 19.75 -12.85
CA LYS A 28 -18.80 18.83 -13.04
C LYS A 28 -19.37 18.36 -11.71
N VAL A 29 -18.52 17.98 -10.76
CA VAL A 29 -19.01 17.49 -9.46
C VAL A 29 -19.66 18.59 -8.63
N ILE A 30 -19.14 19.82 -8.64
CA ILE A 30 -19.74 20.97 -7.96
C ILE A 30 -21.11 21.24 -8.55
N ASN A 31 -21.25 21.33 -9.89
CA ASN A 31 -22.52 21.55 -10.55
C ASN A 31 -23.52 20.42 -10.26
N GLN A 32 -23.05 19.20 -10.19
CA GLN A 32 -23.88 18.04 -9.86
C GLN A 32 -24.39 18.10 -8.41
N ALA A 33 -23.53 18.46 -7.47
CA ALA A 33 -23.91 18.63 -6.06
C ALA A 33 -24.97 19.71 -5.90
N LYS A 34 -24.81 20.88 -6.57
CA LYS A 34 -25.79 21.94 -6.63
C LYS A 34 -27.13 21.45 -7.21
N ALA A 35 -27.08 20.74 -8.34
CA ALA A 35 -28.27 20.20 -9.01
C ALA A 35 -29.03 19.19 -8.14
N TRP A 36 -28.33 18.47 -7.26
CA TRP A 36 -28.95 17.57 -6.30
C TRP A 36 -29.44 18.26 -5.04
N GLY A 37 -29.16 19.56 -4.87
CA GLY A 37 -29.60 20.36 -3.73
C GLY A 37 -28.75 20.14 -2.47
N HIS A 38 -27.51 19.70 -2.59
CA HIS A 38 -26.60 19.65 -1.45
C HIS A 38 -26.30 21.07 -0.95
N PRO A 39 -26.26 21.32 0.37
CA PRO A 39 -25.93 22.63 0.92
C PRO A 39 -24.43 22.93 0.85
N ALA A 40 -23.59 21.90 0.85
CA ALA A 40 -22.14 22.03 0.80
C ALA A 40 -21.49 20.71 0.33
N MET A 41 -20.21 20.77 -0.04
CA MET A 41 -19.35 19.61 -0.24
C MET A 41 -17.91 19.95 0.13
N ALA A 42 -17.15 18.97 0.61
CA ALA A 42 -15.72 19.11 0.76
C ALA A 42 -14.97 18.68 -0.50
N ILE A 43 -13.76 19.22 -0.66
CA ILE A 43 -12.74 18.71 -1.58
C ILE A 43 -11.55 18.34 -0.71
N THR A 44 -11.14 17.08 -0.78
CA THR A 44 -10.14 16.47 0.11
C THR A 44 -9.15 15.62 -0.69
N ASP A 45 -8.49 16.24 -1.67
CA ASP A 45 -7.51 15.55 -2.50
C ASP A 45 -6.31 15.07 -1.67
N HIS A 46 -5.65 14.00 -2.11
CA HIS A 46 -4.49 13.40 -1.46
C HIS A 46 -3.28 14.33 -1.47
N GLY A 47 -2.96 14.91 -0.31
CA GLY A 47 -1.76 15.72 -0.08
C GLY A 47 -1.63 16.99 -0.92
N VAL A 48 -2.69 17.38 -1.66
CA VAL A 48 -2.65 18.49 -2.63
C VAL A 48 -3.83 19.43 -2.52
N MET A 49 -3.65 20.67 -2.99
CA MET A 49 -4.67 21.74 -2.96
C MET A 49 -4.94 22.36 -4.34
N GLN A 50 -4.47 21.74 -5.41
CA GLN A 50 -4.56 22.27 -6.78
C GLN A 50 -6.01 22.45 -7.26
N ALA A 51 -6.97 21.73 -6.68
CA ALA A 51 -8.39 21.88 -6.97
C ALA A 51 -8.98 23.20 -6.46
N PHE A 52 -8.42 23.81 -5.42
CA PHE A 52 -9.03 24.94 -4.71
C PHE A 52 -9.27 26.18 -5.58
N PRO A 53 -8.31 26.68 -6.38
CA PRO A 53 -8.56 27.84 -7.24
C PRO A 53 -9.70 27.58 -8.23
N ILE A 54 -9.76 26.39 -8.82
CA ILE A 54 -10.80 26.02 -9.78
C ILE A 54 -12.17 25.97 -9.07
N ALA A 55 -12.22 25.34 -7.91
CA ALA A 55 -13.44 25.23 -7.10
C ALA A 55 -13.94 26.60 -6.66
N ASN A 56 -13.04 27.48 -6.22
CA ASN A 56 -13.39 28.84 -5.80
C ASN A 56 -14.02 29.68 -6.93
N HIS A 57 -13.60 29.44 -8.16
CA HIS A 57 -14.24 30.12 -9.33
C HIS A 57 -15.62 29.53 -9.73
N CYS A 58 -16.01 28.39 -9.13
CA CYS A 58 -17.30 27.75 -9.39
C CYS A 58 -18.42 28.24 -8.47
N ILE A 59 -18.12 29.09 -7.48
CA ILE A 59 -19.08 29.64 -6.52
C ILE A 59 -19.00 31.15 -6.48
N THR A 60 -20.08 31.76 -6.08
CA THR A 60 -20.16 33.22 -5.81
C THR A 60 -20.40 33.46 -4.32
N MET A 61 -20.05 34.64 -3.83
CA MET A 61 -20.16 34.97 -2.40
C MET A 61 -21.61 34.92 -1.87
N ASP A 62 -22.57 35.15 -2.72
CA ASP A 62 -24.00 35.21 -2.36
C ASP A 62 -24.70 33.85 -2.57
N GLU A 63 -24.00 32.85 -3.03
CA GLU A 63 -24.56 31.52 -3.30
C GLU A 63 -24.74 30.73 -1.99
N PRO A 64 -25.89 30.06 -1.79
CA PRO A 64 -26.12 29.26 -0.58
C PRO A 64 -25.25 28.02 -0.50
N PHE A 65 -24.76 27.53 -1.65
CA PHE A 65 -23.85 26.35 -1.70
C PHE A 65 -22.43 26.70 -1.23
N LYS A 66 -21.88 25.90 -0.38
CA LYS A 66 -20.52 26.10 0.17
C LYS A 66 -19.55 25.01 -0.23
N ILE A 67 -18.30 25.39 -0.48
CA ILE A 67 -17.19 24.45 -0.61
C ILE A 67 -16.38 24.46 0.68
N ILE A 68 -16.13 23.26 1.21
CA ILE A 68 -15.27 23.04 2.36
C ILE A 68 -13.92 22.61 1.79
N TYR A 69 -12.89 23.40 2.05
CA TYR A 69 -11.55 23.14 1.59
C TYR A 69 -10.82 22.29 2.62
N GLY A 70 -10.39 21.11 2.22
CA GLY A 70 -9.66 20.15 3.04
C GLY A 70 -8.57 19.45 2.24
N VAL A 71 -7.78 18.67 2.90
CA VAL A 71 -6.75 17.82 2.31
C VAL A 71 -6.72 16.48 3.04
N GLU A 72 -6.62 15.40 2.32
CA GLU A 72 -6.31 14.12 2.92
C GLU A 72 -4.81 14.03 3.15
N GLY A 73 -4.42 14.18 4.42
CA GLY A 73 -3.02 14.19 4.83
C GLY A 73 -2.51 12.81 5.15
N TYR A 74 -1.24 12.57 4.83
CA TYR A 74 -0.54 11.37 5.27
C TYR A 74 0.10 11.62 6.63
N PHE A 75 -0.40 10.92 7.65
CA PHE A 75 0.19 10.97 8.98
C PHE A 75 1.29 9.93 9.10
N VAL A 76 2.52 10.39 9.28
CA VAL A 76 3.68 9.54 9.54
C VAL A 76 4.08 9.66 11.00
N ASN A 77 4.17 8.54 11.70
CA ASN A 77 4.64 8.51 13.07
C ASN A 77 6.17 8.43 13.09
N ASP A 78 6.83 9.57 13.15
CA ASP A 78 8.29 9.69 13.19
C ASP A 78 8.93 9.08 14.46
N LEU A 79 8.13 8.78 15.48
CA LEU A 79 8.61 8.08 16.67
C LEU A 79 8.78 6.58 16.45
N LYS A 80 8.17 6.03 15.40
CA LYS A 80 8.32 4.63 15.04
C LYS A 80 9.64 4.44 14.32
N LYS A 81 10.58 3.74 14.95
CA LYS A 81 11.85 3.40 14.33
C LYS A 81 11.62 2.54 13.08
N LEU A 82 12.20 2.93 11.96
CA LEU A 82 12.22 2.16 10.72
C LEU A 82 13.19 0.98 10.80
N VAL A 83 14.20 1.09 11.66
CA VAL A 83 15.22 0.06 11.88
C VAL A 83 15.09 -0.48 13.29
N THR A 84 15.01 -1.79 13.43
CA THR A 84 15.06 -2.51 14.71
C THR A 84 16.45 -3.14 14.87
N ASN A 85 16.95 -3.17 16.10
CA ASN A 85 18.27 -3.73 16.42
C ASN A 85 19.43 -3.04 15.67
N ASP A 86 19.29 -1.75 15.40
CA ASP A 86 20.35 -0.95 14.80
C ASP A 86 21.66 -1.06 15.60
N LYS A 87 22.71 -1.44 14.92
CA LYS A 87 24.09 -1.58 15.46
C LYS A 87 25.02 -0.54 14.83
N GLY A 88 24.48 0.47 14.12
CA GLY A 88 25.25 1.51 13.42
C GLY A 88 25.79 1.06 12.06
N GLN A 89 25.23 -0.02 11.49
CA GLN A 89 25.59 -0.48 10.15
C GLN A 89 25.17 0.52 9.07
N THR A 90 25.91 0.51 7.97
CA THR A 90 25.70 1.37 6.81
C THR A 90 25.33 0.54 5.58
N LEU A 91 24.81 1.18 4.52
CA LEU A 91 24.52 0.51 3.24
C LEU A 91 25.78 0.01 2.50
N LEU A 92 26.98 0.30 3.00
CA LEU A 92 28.24 -0.22 2.46
C LEU A 92 28.75 -1.47 3.21
N ASP A 93 28.12 -1.80 4.32
CA ASP A 93 28.39 -3.03 5.06
C ASP A 93 27.75 -4.24 4.39
N ASP A 94 28.04 -5.43 4.90
CA ASP A 94 27.45 -6.65 4.38
C ASP A 94 26.07 -6.85 4.99
N TYR A 95 25.04 -7.02 4.15
CA TYR A 95 23.65 -7.26 4.54
C TYR A 95 22.93 -8.19 3.59
N VAL A 96 21.83 -8.77 4.06
CA VAL A 96 20.94 -9.60 3.25
C VAL A 96 19.64 -8.83 2.99
N VAL A 97 19.22 -8.79 1.74
CA VAL A 97 17.88 -8.35 1.33
C VAL A 97 17.10 -9.60 0.99
N PHE A 98 15.94 -9.80 1.61
CA PHE A 98 15.12 -10.96 1.35
C PHE A 98 13.65 -10.59 1.23
N ASP A 99 12.92 -11.44 0.54
CA ASP A 99 11.47 -11.37 0.39
C ASP A 99 10.86 -12.77 0.58
N LEU A 100 9.60 -12.81 0.99
CA LEU A 100 8.89 -14.05 1.30
C LEU A 100 7.56 -14.09 0.56
N GLU A 101 7.31 -15.19 -0.16
CA GLU A 101 5.98 -15.53 -0.62
C GLU A 101 5.30 -16.46 0.38
N THR A 102 4.02 -16.24 0.60
CA THR A 102 3.25 -16.91 1.66
C THR A 102 1.86 -17.34 1.19
N THR A 103 1.23 -18.27 1.90
CA THR A 103 -0.15 -18.70 1.62
C THR A 103 -1.23 -17.65 1.92
N GLY A 104 -0.84 -16.49 2.46
CA GLY A 104 -1.71 -15.36 2.79
C GLY A 104 -0.97 -14.29 3.58
N PHE A 105 -1.68 -13.31 4.15
CA PHE A 105 -1.08 -12.12 4.75
C PHE A 105 -0.94 -12.18 6.28
N SER A 106 -1.31 -13.29 6.92
CA SER A 106 -1.24 -13.42 8.36
C SER A 106 0.11 -14.00 8.81
N PRO A 107 0.92 -13.27 9.59
CA PRO A 107 2.19 -13.81 10.09
C PRO A 107 2.02 -14.96 11.10
N ILE A 108 0.79 -15.21 11.57
CA ILE A 108 0.50 -16.25 12.57
C ILE A 108 -0.16 -17.47 11.92
N HIS A 109 -0.99 -17.26 10.89
CA HIS A 109 -1.86 -18.32 10.33
C HIS A 109 -1.41 -18.80 8.95
N ASP A 110 -0.61 -18.02 8.24
CA ASP A 110 -0.15 -18.38 6.91
C ASP A 110 1.28 -18.94 6.93
N ALA A 111 1.61 -19.70 5.89
CA ALA A 111 2.88 -20.39 5.78
C ALA A 111 3.72 -19.83 4.63
N ILE A 112 5.02 -19.85 4.76
CA ILE A 112 5.96 -19.47 3.71
C ILE A 112 5.94 -20.53 2.61
N ILE A 113 5.96 -20.10 1.34
CA ILE A 113 6.02 -20.94 0.14
C ILE A 113 7.27 -20.69 -0.70
N GLU A 114 7.91 -19.52 -0.55
CA GLU A 114 9.20 -19.24 -1.18
C GLU A 114 10.00 -18.27 -0.29
N ILE A 115 11.33 -18.42 -0.29
CA ILE A 115 12.28 -17.46 0.25
C ILE A 115 13.21 -17.05 -0.88
N GLY A 116 13.17 -15.78 -1.26
CA GLY A 116 14.14 -15.16 -2.17
C GLY A 116 15.04 -14.21 -1.42
N ALA A 117 16.36 -14.30 -1.61
CA ALA A 117 17.31 -13.41 -0.95
C ALA A 117 18.55 -13.13 -1.78
N VAL A 118 19.16 -11.97 -1.53
CA VAL A 118 20.47 -11.62 -2.07
C VAL A 118 21.36 -11.12 -0.94
N LYS A 119 22.61 -11.53 -0.97
CA LYS A 119 23.66 -11.00 -0.11
C LYS A 119 24.31 -9.80 -0.82
N VAL A 120 24.39 -8.67 -0.14
CA VAL A 120 25.00 -7.45 -0.66
C VAL A 120 26.27 -7.16 0.16
N SER A 121 27.36 -6.92 -0.55
CA SER A 121 28.64 -6.52 0.04
C SER A 121 29.17 -5.30 -0.68
N LYS A 122 29.49 -4.24 0.07
CA LYS A 122 30.00 -2.95 -0.47
C LYS A 122 29.15 -2.40 -1.60
N GLY A 123 27.83 -2.50 -1.46
CA GLY A 123 26.85 -1.99 -2.43
C GLY A 123 26.72 -2.85 -3.71
N LYS A 124 27.24 -4.08 -3.73
CA LYS A 124 27.12 -5.02 -4.86
C LYS A 124 26.55 -6.34 -4.38
N ILE A 125 25.70 -6.95 -5.22
CA ILE A 125 25.20 -8.30 -4.98
C ILE A 125 26.39 -9.25 -5.08
N SER A 126 26.62 -10.04 -4.02
CA SER A 126 27.71 -11.01 -3.91
C SER A 126 27.23 -12.45 -3.98
N ASP A 127 25.97 -12.71 -3.58
CA ASP A 127 25.40 -14.06 -3.60
C ASP A 127 23.88 -14.01 -3.69
N HIS A 128 23.26 -15.14 -4.07
CA HIS A 128 21.82 -15.32 -4.26
C HIS A 128 21.34 -16.56 -3.51
N TYR A 129 20.13 -16.48 -2.96
CA TYR A 129 19.40 -17.58 -2.37
C TYR A 129 17.97 -17.55 -2.88
N SER A 130 17.46 -18.67 -3.38
CA SER A 130 16.06 -18.81 -3.77
C SER A 130 15.65 -20.26 -3.57
N VAL A 131 14.57 -20.47 -2.84
CA VAL A 131 14.10 -21.82 -2.51
C VAL A 131 12.60 -21.83 -2.29
N PHE A 132 11.92 -22.84 -2.85
CA PHE A 132 10.54 -23.13 -2.50
C PHE A 132 10.48 -23.85 -1.15
N VAL A 133 9.40 -23.61 -0.43
CA VAL A 133 9.09 -24.21 0.87
C VAL A 133 7.75 -24.91 0.79
N ASN A 134 7.68 -26.15 1.22
CA ASN A 134 6.42 -26.88 1.32
C ASN A 134 5.60 -26.37 2.52
N PRO A 135 4.46 -25.70 2.29
CA PRO A 135 3.63 -25.15 3.37
C PRO A 135 2.84 -26.21 4.13
N GLN A 136 2.89 -27.50 3.68
CA GLN A 136 2.14 -28.64 4.22
C GLN A 136 0.62 -28.39 4.26
N ARG A 137 0.13 -27.53 3.38
CA ARG A 137 -1.29 -27.17 3.17
C ARG A 137 -1.49 -26.66 1.76
N PRO A 138 -2.74 -26.72 1.22
CA PRO A 138 -3.03 -26.16 -0.09
C PRO A 138 -2.79 -24.66 -0.15
N ILE A 139 -2.26 -24.20 -1.29
CA ILE A 139 -2.11 -22.78 -1.60
C ILE A 139 -3.45 -22.25 -2.12
N PRO A 140 -4.02 -21.18 -1.50
CA PRO A 140 -5.27 -20.60 -1.99
C PRO A 140 -5.12 -20.08 -3.42
N LEU A 141 -6.13 -20.32 -4.29
CA LEU A 141 -6.08 -19.92 -5.70
C LEU A 141 -5.72 -18.44 -5.90
N ARG A 142 -6.23 -17.55 -5.07
CA ARG A 142 -5.89 -16.11 -5.10
C ARG A 142 -4.40 -15.84 -4.89
N ILE A 143 -3.71 -16.69 -4.12
CA ILE A 143 -2.26 -16.57 -3.88
C ILE A 143 -1.50 -17.10 -5.10
N THR A 144 -1.93 -18.22 -5.67
CA THR A 144 -1.38 -18.71 -6.94
C THR A 144 -1.53 -17.67 -8.05
N GLU A 145 -2.67 -16.98 -8.14
CA GLU A 145 -2.88 -15.90 -9.12
C GLU A 145 -1.95 -14.70 -8.88
N LEU A 146 -1.61 -14.42 -7.61
CA LEU A 146 -0.74 -13.30 -7.24
C LEU A 146 0.75 -13.61 -7.44
N THR A 147 1.20 -14.79 -6.97
CA THR A 147 2.62 -15.17 -6.90
C THR A 147 3.06 -16.04 -8.07
N SER A 148 2.10 -16.64 -8.80
CA SER A 148 2.33 -17.68 -9.81
C SER A 148 2.89 -18.99 -9.23
N ILE A 149 2.86 -19.19 -7.93
CA ILE A 149 3.30 -20.41 -7.25
C ILE A 149 2.08 -21.28 -6.97
N ASP A 150 2.11 -22.53 -7.40
CA ASP A 150 1.05 -23.50 -7.18
C ASP A 150 1.52 -24.69 -6.32
N ASP A 151 0.56 -25.54 -5.92
CA ASP A 151 0.82 -26.71 -5.07
C ASP A 151 1.85 -27.67 -5.70
N SER A 152 1.90 -27.79 -7.03
CA SER A 152 2.82 -28.71 -7.70
C SER A 152 4.28 -28.26 -7.61
N MET A 153 4.50 -26.94 -7.54
CA MET A 153 5.85 -26.36 -7.47
C MET A 153 6.50 -26.56 -6.08
N VAL A 154 5.67 -26.68 -5.05
CA VAL A 154 6.14 -26.81 -3.65
C VAL A 154 5.97 -28.22 -3.08
N ALA A 155 5.36 -29.15 -3.83
CA ALA A 155 5.02 -30.50 -3.33
C ALA A 155 6.24 -31.29 -2.84
N ASP A 156 7.35 -31.23 -3.59
CA ASP A 156 8.60 -31.92 -3.28
C ASP A 156 9.62 -31.02 -2.56
N ALA A 157 9.25 -29.80 -2.21
CA ALA A 157 10.12 -28.90 -1.48
C ALA A 157 10.25 -29.32 0.00
N LYS A 158 11.36 -28.94 0.61
CA LYS A 158 11.59 -29.13 2.06
C LYS A 158 10.62 -28.28 2.89
N SER A 159 10.37 -28.70 4.11
CA SER A 159 9.57 -27.92 5.06
C SER A 159 10.33 -26.68 5.56
N ILE A 160 9.62 -25.74 6.19
CA ILE A 160 10.26 -24.53 6.75
C ILE A 160 11.26 -24.89 7.87
N GLU A 161 11.00 -25.96 8.63
CA GLU A 161 11.90 -26.41 9.70
C GLU A 161 13.25 -26.88 9.16
N GLU A 162 13.29 -27.37 7.93
CA GLU A 162 14.52 -27.80 7.25
C GLU A 162 15.21 -26.62 6.55
N ILE A 163 14.44 -25.72 5.93
CA ILE A 163 14.93 -24.57 5.15
C ILE A 163 15.45 -23.44 6.05
N LEU A 164 14.80 -23.18 7.18
CA LEU A 164 15.15 -22.06 8.05
C LEU A 164 16.61 -22.10 8.54
N PRO A 165 17.16 -23.25 9.00
CA PRO A 165 18.58 -23.33 9.35
C PRO A 165 19.52 -23.02 8.16
N GLU A 166 19.18 -23.46 6.94
CA GLU A 166 19.96 -23.19 5.74
C GLU A 166 19.95 -21.70 5.40
N PHE A 167 18.76 -21.06 5.46
CA PHE A 167 18.62 -19.62 5.24
C PHE A 167 19.36 -18.79 6.30
N LEU A 168 19.28 -19.18 7.57
CA LEU A 168 20.02 -18.48 8.64
C LEU A 168 21.54 -18.61 8.44
N SER A 169 22.03 -19.76 7.97
CA SER A 169 23.44 -19.94 7.62
C SER A 169 23.84 -19.05 6.43
N PHE A 170 22.96 -18.91 5.43
CA PHE A 170 23.17 -17.93 4.35
C PHE A 170 23.29 -16.50 4.88
N CYS A 171 22.54 -16.13 5.92
CA CYS A 171 22.58 -14.79 6.53
C CYS A 171 23.80 -14.56 7.45
N GLU A 172 24.58 -15.58 7.80
CA GLU A 172 25.72 -15.42 8.70
C GLU A 172 26.73 -14.39 8.21
N GLY A 173 27.21 -13.57 9.15
CA GLY A 173 28.17 -12.50 8.89
C GLY A 173 27.59 -11.23 8.29
N CYS A 174 26.26 -11.18 8.06
CA CYS A 174 25.54 -10.01 7.57
C CYS A 174 24.69 -9.35 8.66
N SER A 175 24.27 -8.12 8.40
CA SER A 175 23.36 -7.32 9.25
C SER A 175 21.95 -7.44 8.77
#